data_8041365068711269480daa1ab735851c
#
_entry.id   8041365068711269480daa1ab735851c
#
_cell.length_a   1.000
_cell.length_b   1.000
_cell.length_c   1.000
_cell.angle_alpha   90.00
_cell.angle_beta   90.00
_cell.angle_gamma   90.00
#
_symmetry.space_group_name_H-M   'P 1'
#
loop_
_entity.id
_entity.type
_entity.pdbx_description
1 polymer ?
#
loop_
_entity_poly.entity_id
_entity_poly.type
_entity_poly.pdbx_seq_one_letter_code
_entity_poly.pdbx_strand_id
1 'polypeptide(L)'
;MAKEKRATWWKMFYHQRAAIESVSDAEAGRGLKAAFRYFDGESVEAADLTQAAFTVFCVMRPYIDESKRDYEARVNDGRNGAKTRWGDDR
;
A
#
# COMPACT_ATOMS: atom_id res chain seq x y z
N MET A 1 24.03 -2.58 -2.46
CA MET A 1 23.33 -3.53 -2.48
C MET A 1 22.17 -3.43 -3.30
N ALA A 2 21.83 -4.42 -3.81
CA ALA A 2 20.76 -4.34 -4.65
C ALA A 2 19.58 -4.10 -3.86
N LYS A 3 18.79 -3.25 -4.32
CA LYS A 3 17.66 -3.01 -3.70
C LYS A 3 16.67 -3.98 -4.01
N GLU A 4 15.93 -4.40 -3.02
CA GLU A 4 14.85 -5.22 -3.30
C GLU A 4 13.87 -4.50 -4.10
N LYS A 5 13.21 -5.16 -4.99
CA LYS A 5 12.17 -4.58 -5.75
C LYS A 5 10.92 -4.56 -4.92
N ARG A 6 10.43 -3.40 -4.61
CA ARG A 6 9.20 -3.26 -3.84
C ARG A 6 8.45 -2.06 -4.35
N ALA A 7 7.15 -2.07 -4.14
CA ALA A 7 6.33 -0.96 -4.53
C ALA A 7 6.72 0.28 -3.73
N THR A 8 6.70 1.42 -4.39
CA THR A 8 7.02 2.67 -3.76
C THR A 8 5.85 3.64 -3.76
N TRP A 9 4.67 3.18 -4.17
CA TRP A 9 3.48 4.02 -4.18
C TRP A 9 2.25 3.15 -4.11
N TRP A 10 1.12 3.76 -3.70
CA TRP A 10 -0.16 3.07 -3.75
C TRP A 10 -1.19 4.03 -4.29
N LYS A 11 -2.33 3.46 -4.74
CA LYS A 11 -3.39 4.27 -5.32
C LYS A 11 -4.20 4.94 -4.26
N MET A 12 -4.60 6.20 -4.53
CA MET A 12 -5.49 6.94 -3.69
C MET A 12 -6.56 7.50 -4.56
N PHE A 13 -7.82 7.29 -4.21
CA PHE A 13 -8.93 7.71 -5.03
C PHE A 13 -9.70 8.84 -4.39
N TYR A 14 -10.29 9.66 -5.23
CA TYR A 14 -11.02 10.83 -4.76
C TYR A 14 -12.13 10.47 -3.78
N HIS A 15 -12.77 9.32 -3.97
CA HIS A 15 -13.86 8.96 -3.07
C HIS A 15 -13.40 8.73 -1.64
N GLN A 16 -12.09 8.64 -1.41
CA GLN A 16 -11.59 8.51 -0.05
C GLN A 16 -11.61 9.84 0.70
N ARG A 17 -11.85 10.90 -0.02
CA ARG A 17 -11.85 12.25 0.56
C ARG A 17 -12.84 12.38 1.71
N ALA A 18 -14.03 11.81 1.55
CA ALA A 18 -15.07 11.97 2.56
C ALA A 18 -14.63 11.43 3.92
N ALA A 19 -13.94 10.29 3.92
CA ALA A 19 -13.47 9.72 5.17
C ALA A 19 -12.39 10.60 5.79
N ILE A 20 -11.49 11.13 4.97
CA ILE A 20 -10.41 11.96 5.46
C ILE A 20 -10.94 13.25 6.03
N GLU A 21 -11.91 13.86 5.33
CA GLU A 21 -12.43 15.13 5.79
C GLU A 21 -13.42 15.03 6.95
N SER A 22 -13.86 13.82 7.25
CA SER A 22 -14.79 13.64 8.35
C SER A 22 -14.12 13.68 9.71
N VAL A 23 -12.78 13.73 9.76
CA VAL A 23 -12.04 13.72 11.01
C VAL A 23 -11.17 14.97 11.10
N SER A 24 -10.59 15.22 12.25
CA SER A 24 -9.74 16.39 12.41
C SER A 24 -8.44 16.22 11.62
N ASP A 25 -7.74 17.30 11.39
CA ASP A 25 -6.46 17.24 10.69
C ASP A 25 -5.48 16.35 11.43
N ALA A 26 -5.47 16.40 12.74
CA ALA A 26 -4.56 15.58 13.52
C ALA A 26 -4.87 14.09 13.35
N GLU A 27 -6.15 13.75 13.33
CA GLU A 27 -6.53 12.35 13.18
C GLU A 27 -6.29 11.87 11.75
N ALA A 28 -6.55 12.72 10.77
CA ALA A 28 -6.27 12.38 9.38
C ALA A 28 -4.77 12.13 9.21
N GLY A 29 -3.96 12.96 9.82
CA GLY A 29 -2.51 12.80 9.77
C GLY A 29 -2.05 11.51 10.42
N ARG A 30 -2.63 11.14 11.55
CA ARG A 30 -2.28 9.89 12.22
C ARG A 30 -2.66 8.69 11.37
N GLY A 31 -3.83 8.73 10.74
CA GLY A 31 -4.26 7.65 9.86
C GLY A 31 -3.36 7.53 8.65
N LEU A 32 -2.97 8.65 8.07
CA LEU A 32 -2.09 8.64 6.93
C LEU A 32 -0.71 8.11 7.29
N LYS A 33 -0.17 8.52 8.44
CA LYS A 33 1.12 8.01 8.87
C LYS A 33 1.06 6.50 9.12
N ALA A 34 -0.07 6.02 9.64
CA ALA A 34 -0.25 4.59 9.84
C ALA A 34 -0.26 3.87 8.50
N ALA A 35 -0.86 4.48 7.47
CA ALA A 35 -0.86 3.90 6.13
C ALA A 35 0.55 3.76 5.58
N PHE A 36 1.39 4.76 5.81
CA PHE A 36 2.78 4.68 5.37
C PHE A 36 3.52 3.56 6.10
N ARG A 37 3.30 3.42 7.40
CA ARG A 37 3.94 2.34 8.14
C ARG A 37 3.48 0.98 7.64
N TYR A 38 2.20 0.86 7.37
CA TYR A 38 1.65 -0.39 6.87
C TYR A 38 2.22 -0.71 5.49
N PHE A 39 2.34 0.29 4.65
CA PHE A 39 2.92 0.12 3.33
C PHE A 39 4.37 -0.38 3.44
N ASP A 40 5.08 0.06 4.48
CA ASP A 40 6.44 -0.36 4.71
C ASP A 40 6.55 -1.73 5.35
N GLY A 41 5.44 -2.38 5.64
CA GLY A 41 5.45 -3.73 6.20
C GLY A 41 5.30 -3.80 7.70
N GLU A 42 5.07 -2.65 8.35
CA GLU A 42 4.89 -2.68 9.79
C GLU A 42 3.46 -3.05 10.14
N SER A 43 3.31 -3.62 11.31
CA SER A 43 2.00 -3.97 11.78
C SER A 43 1.30 -2.74 12.32
N VAL A 44 0.06 -2.55 11.99
CA VAL A 44 -0.74 -1.43 12.49
C VAL A 44 -2.00 -2.01 13.13
N GLU A 45 -2.14 -1.78 14.43
CA GLU A 45 -3.25 -2.32 15.17
C GLU A 45 -4.24 -1.24 15.53
N ALA A 46 -5.51 -1.61 15.64
CA ALA A 46 -6.53 -0.63 16.04
C ALA A 46 -6.20 0.01 17.38
N ALA A 47 -5.57 -0.73 18.27
CA ALA A 47 -5.24 -0.22 19.59
C ALA A 47 -4.20 0.89 19.54
N ASP A 48 -3.44 1.01 18.46
CA ASP A 48 -2.41 2.02 18.33
C ASP A 48 -2.95 3.36 17.85
N LEU A 49 -4.21 3.42 17.48
CA LEU A 49 -4.80 4.60 16.87
C LEU A 49 -6.11 4.94 17.55
N THR A 50 -6.50 6.21 17.45
CA THR A 50 -7.86 6.56 17.83
C THR A 50 -8.81 5.97 16.80
N GLN A 51 -10.07 5.89 17.13
CA GLN A 51 -11.05 5.35 16.21
C GLN A 51 -11.09 6.15 14.92
N ALA A 52 -11.01 7.47 15.01
CA ALA A 52 -11.03 8.33 13.84
C ALA A 52 -9.83 8.07 12.94
N ALA A 53 -8.64 7.99 13.52
CA ALA A 53 -7.43 7.74 12.75
C ALA A 53 -7.46 6.33 12.13
N PHE A 54 -7.97 5.36 12.86
CA PHE A 54 -8.07 4.01 12.35
C PHE A 54 -9.04 3.93 11.19
N THR A 55 -10.13 4.70 11.24
CA THR A 55 -11.08 4.76 10.13
C THR A 55 -10.40 5.26 8.86
N VAL A 56 -9.58 6.31 8.97
CA VAL A 56 -8.84 6.82 7.83
C VAL A 56 -7.89 5.77 7.28
N PHE A 57 -7.17 5.10 8.17
CA PHE A 57 -6.27 4.03 7.77
C PHE A 57 -7.02 2.91 7.06
N CYS A 58 -8.17 2.51 7.58
CA CYS A 58 -8.94 1.42 7.00
C CYS A 58 -9.46 1.72 5.61
N VAL A 59 -9.70 2.98 5.31
CA VAL A 59 -10.14 3.36 3.98
C VAL A 59 -8.99 3.20 2.98
N MET A 60 -7.76 3.38 3.43
CA MET A 60 -6.60 3.29 2.55
C MET A 60 -6.07 1.87 2.41
N ARG A 61 -6.25 1.07 3.42
CA ARG A 61 -5.63 -0.25 3.49
C ARG A 61 -5.91 -1.15 2.29
N PRO A 62 -7.16 -1.29 1.83
CA PRO A 62 -7.41 -2.17 0.68
C PRO A 62 -6.68 -1.73 -0.57
N TYR A 63 -6.52 -0.41 -0.76
CA TYR A 63 -5.84 0.10 -1.94
C TYR A 63 -4.34 -0.08 -1.84
N ILE A 64 -3.81 -0.03 -0.61
CA ILE A 64 -2.41 -0.35 -0.39
C ILE A 64 -2.16 -1.82 -0.73
N ASP A 65 -3.02 -2.69 -0.23
CA ASP A 65 -2.89 -4.13 -0.48
C ASP A 65 -3.00 -4.43 -1.97
N GLU A 66 -3.94 -3.80 -2.64
CA GLU A 66 -4.13 -4.00 -4.06
C GLU A 66 -2.94 -3.51 -4.86
N SER A 67 -2.41 -2.34 -4.50
CA SER A 67 -1.27 -1.78 -5.22
C SER A 67 -0.03 -2.65 -5.05
N LYS A 68 0.16 -3.21 -3.86
CA LYS A 68 1.29 -4.11 -3.64
C LYS A 68 1.14 -5.40 -4.43
N ARG A 69 -0.07 -5.94 -4.47
CA ARG A 69 -0.30 -7.15 -5.25
C ARG A 69 -0.08 -6.90 -6.74
N ASP A 70 -0.55 -5.76 -7.23
CA ASP A 70 -0.39 -5.43 -8.64
C ASP A 70 1.07 -5.26 -8.99
N TYR A 71 1.82 -4.63 -8.12
CA TYR A 71 3.24 -4.43 -8.34
C TYR A 71 3.95 -5.78 -8.39
N GLU A 72 3.64 -6.65 -7.44
CA GLU A 72 4.26 -7.97 -7.38
C GLU A 72 3.91 -8.81 -8.60
N ALA A 73 2.66 -8.71 -9.06
CA ALA A 73 2.25 -9.42 -10.25
C ALA A 73 3.02 -8.95 -11.46
N ARG A 74 3.23 -7.64 -11.59
CA ARG A 74 3.99 -7.11 -12.72
C ARG A 74 5.45 -7.54 -12.67
N VAL A 75 6.04 -7.59 -11.49
CA VAL A 75 7.40 -8.05 -11.36
C VAL A 75 7.51 -9.52 -11.75
N ASN A 76 6.56 -10.32 -11.28
CA ASN A 76 6.56 -11.74 -11.62
C ASN A 76 6.31 -11.97 -13.10
N ASP A 77 5.40 -11.22 -13.70
CA ASP A 77 5.15 -11.32 -15.13
C ASP A 77 6.39 -10.95 -15.92
N GLY A 78 7.11 -9.95 -15.50
CA GLY A 78 8.33 -9.56 -16.15
C GLY A 78 9.39 -10.65 -16.05
N ARG A 79 9.53 -11.28 -14.89
CA ARG A 79 10.47 -12.37 -14.74
C ARG A 79 10.08 -13.54 -15.59
N ASN A 80 8.82 -13.90 -15.61
CA ASN A 80 8.36 -15.03 -16.41
C ASN A 80 8.52 -14.75 -17.89
N GLY A 81 8.24 -13.54 -18.31
CA GLY A 81 8.40 -13.17 -19.69
C GLY A 81 9.85 -13.24 -20.13
N ALA A 82 10.76 -12.75 -19.30
CA ALA A 82 12.15 -12.80 -19.63
C ALA A 82 12.66 -14.24 -19.68
N LYS A 83 12.21 -15.06 -18.73
CA LYS A 83 12.60 -16.43 -18.74
C LYS A 83 12.14 -17.15 -19.97
N THR A 84 10.90 -16.95 -20.37
CA THR A 84 10.39 -17.55 -21.58
C THR A 84 11.14 -17.08 -22.81
N ARG A 85 11.46 -15.79 -22.85
CA ARG A 85 12.06 -15.25 -24.06
C ARG A 85 13.53 -15.59 -24.14
N TRP A 86 14.24 -15.62 -23.06
CA TRP A 86 15.67 -15.74 -23.11
C TRP A 86 16.19 -17.02 -22.58
N GLY A 87 15.61 -17.57 -21.60
CA GLY A 87 16.30 -18.53 -20.86
C GLY A 87 15.86 -19.88 -20.94
N ASP A 88 14.69 -20.10 -21.23
CA ASP A 88 14.27 -21.34 -21.11
C ASP A 88 14.21 -22.10 -22.25
N ASP A 89 14.63 -21.58 -23.23
CA ASP A 89 14.48 -22.23 -24.40
C ASP A 89 15.58 -23.06 -24.56
N ARG A 90 16.23 -23.41 -23.72
CA ARG A 90 17.24 -24.30 -24.01
C ARG A 90 16.93 -25.54 -23.57
#